data_71f33ee1c9d7da4b510446b8c2f94898
#
_entry.id   71f33ee1c9d7da4b510446b8c2f94898
#
_cell.length_a   1.000
_cell.length_b   1.000
_cell.length_c   1.000
_cell.angle_alpha   90.00
_cell.angle_beta   90.00
_cell.angle_gamma   90.00
#
_symmetry.space_group_name_H-M   'P 1'
#
loop_
_entity.id
_entity.type
_entity.pdbx_description
1 polymer ?
#
loop_
_entity_poly.entity_id
_entity_poly.type
_entity_poly.pdbx_seq_one_letter_code
_entity_poly.pdbx_strand_id
1 'polypeptide(L)'
;MAFTNTKESGLEALIVKWLVEQNGYEQGTNADYNRDYAIDETRLFRFLQDTQPDSLDKLGVFKSDVKKNQFLNRLQGEIAKRGIIDVLRNGVKVYPASLIMFYLIPTENNAKAKEMYEKNIFSVTRQLMYSNDATRLALDMCVFINGLPVITFELKNQLTKQDVDDAVNQYKTDRDPRELLFQFKRCMVHFAVDDARVKFCTKLDGKGSWFLPFDKGYNDGAGNPPNPNGIMTDYLWKEILTKDKLSRIIENYAQVVVEEDHETKKKSVKQIF
;
A
#
# COMPACT_ATOMS: atom_id res chain seq x y z
N MET A 1 -9.91 -9.24 -30.66
CA MET A 1 -9.90 -7.83 -30.27
C MET A 1 -10.65 -7.73 -28.95
N ALA A 2 -9.94 -7.47 -27.85
CA ALA A 2 -10.59 -7.25 -26.56
C ALA A 2 -11.26 -5.88 -26.58
N PHE A 3 -12.54 -5.82 -26.23
CA PHE A 3 -13.26 -4.57 -26.07
C PHE A 3 -12.57 -3.78 -24.94
N THR A 4 -11.95 -2.66 -25.27
CA THR A 4 -11.37 -1.74 -24.30
C THR A 4 -12.53 -1.10 -23.54
N ASN A 5 -12.70 -1.44 -22.28
CA ASN A 5 -13.69 -0.78 -21.43
C ASN A 5 -13.19 0.64 -21.18
N THR A 6 -13.88 1.63 -21.75
CA THR A 6 -13.47 3.05 -21.79
C THR A 6 -13.78 3.81 -20.50
N LYS A 7 -14.27 3.14 -19.45
CA LYS A 7 -14.56 3.75 -18.14
C LYS A 7 -13.35 3.62 -17.20
N GLU A 8 -13.24 4.46 -16.18
CA GLU A 8 -12.27 4.33 -15.08
C GLU A 8 -12.23 2.91 -14.53
N SER A 9 -13.39 2.28 -14.40
CA SER A 9 -13.55 0.87 -14.06
C SER A 9 -12.80 -0.10 -15.00
N GLY A 10 -12.44 0.33 -16.21
CA GLY A 10 -11.66 -0.45 -17.16
C GLY A 10 -10.18 -0.49 -16.81
N LEU A 11 -9.57 0.66 -16.47
CA LEU A 11 -8.18 0.72 -16.03
C LEU A 11 -7.99 -0.02 -14.69
N GLU A 12 -8.87 0.22 -13.74
CA GLU A 12 -8.90 -0.47 -12.45
C GLU A 12 -8.98 -1.99 -12.63
N ALA A 13 -9.92 -2.48 -13.45
CA ALA A 13 -10.10 -3.91 -13.71
C ALA A 13 -8.87 -4.53 -14.39
N LEU A 14 -8.22 -3.79 -15.31
CA LEU A 14 -7.02 -4.23 -16.00
C LEU A 14 -5.85 -4.38 -15.00
N ILE A 15 -5.63 -3.39 -14.15
CA ILE A 15 -4.57 -3.42 -13.14
C ILE A 15 -4.79 -4.60 -12.18
N VAL A 16 -6.00 -4.71 -11.62
CA VAL A 16 -6.30 -5.78 -10.65
C VAL A 16 -6.17 -7.16 -11.30
N LYS A 17 -6.68 -7.33 -12.52
CA LYS A 17 -6.52 -8.58 -13.27
C LYS A 17 -5.05 -8.95 -13.42
N TRP A 18 -4.20 -7.99 -13.80
CA TRP A 18 -2.76 -8.24 -13.94
C TRP A 18 -2.10 -8.61 -12.61
N LEU A 19 -2.39 -7.85 -11.55
CA LEU A 19 -1.85 -8.13 -10.22
C LEU A 19 -2.21 -9.55 -9.74
N VAL A 20 -3.45 -9.97 -9.98
CA VAL A 20 -3.93 -11.29 -9.56
C VAL A 20 -3.37 -12.40 -10.44
N GLU A 21 -3.54 -12.30 -11.77
CA GLU A 21 -3.22 -13.40 -12.70
C GLU A 21 -1.72 -13.52 -13.00
N GLN A 22 -0.98 -12.40 -13.00
CA GLN A 22 0.44 -12.40 -13.39
C GLN A 22 1.38 -12.20 -12.20
N ASN A 23 1.03 -11.33 -11.25
CA ASN A 23 1.87 -11.06 -10.09
C ASN A 23 1.52 -11.96 -8.88
N GLY A 24 0.44 -12.76 -8.96
CA GLY A 24 0.04 -13.69 -7.90
C GLY A 24 -0.48 -13.01 -6.64
N TYR A 25 -1.07 -11.83 -6.78
CA TYR A 25 -1.80 -11.17 -5.69
C TYR A 25 -3.14 -11.85 -5.44
N GLU A 26 -3.64 -11.72 -4.23
CA GLU A 26 -5.02 -12.07 -3.93
C GLU A 26 -5.94 -10.86 -4.11
N GLN A 27 -7.14 -11.08 -4.61
CA GLN A 27 -8.15 -10.04 -4.60
C GLN A 27 -8.89 -10.05 -3.26
N GLY A 28 -8.83 -8.92 -2.54
CA GLY A 28 -9.59 -8.66 -1.32
C GLY A 28 -10.95 -8.03 -1.60
N THR A 29 -11.73 -7.94 -0.53
CA THR A 29 -13.07 -7.32 -0.52
C THR A 29 -13.20 -6.33 0.63
N ASN A 30 -14.23 -5.48 0.60
CA ASN A 30 -14.54 -4.60 1.72
C ASN A 30 -14.93 -5.34 3.00
N ALA A 31 -15.39 -6.60 2.89
CA ALA A 31 -15.69 -7.43 4.05
C ALA A 31 -14.45 -7.89 4.83
N ASP A 32 -13.29 -7.93 4.15
CA ASP A 32 -12.00 -8.28 4.76
C ASP A 32 -11.38 -7.11 5.52
N TYR A 33 -11.82 -5.88 5.20
CA TYR A 33 -11.21 -4.65 5.70
C TYR A 33 -11.87 -4.14 6.98
N ASN A 34 -11.06 -3.99 8.01
CA ASN A 34 -11.44 -3.38 9.28
C ASN A 34 -11.09 -1.88 9.27
N ARG A 35 -12.12 -1.02 9.24
CA ARG A 35 -11.98 0.43 9.15
C ARG A 35 -11.39 1.05 10.42
N ASP A 36 -11.69 0.48 11.58
CA ASP A 36 -11.22 1.00 12.88
C ASP A 36 -9.69 0.92 13.00
N TYR A 37 -9.09 -0.01 12.28
CA TYR A 37 -7.65 -0.25 12.28
C TYR A 37 -6.98 0.01 10.92
N ALA A 38 -7.76 0.30 9.90
CA ALA A 38 -7.31 0.45 8.49
C ALA A 38 -6.42 -0.72 8.03
N ILE A 39 -6.90 -1.95 8.20
CA ILE A 39 -6.20 -3.19 7.84
C ILE A 39 -7.15 -4.17 7.13
N ASP A 40 -6.62 -5.04 6.30
CA ASP A 40 -7.29 -6.28 5.87
C ASP A 40 -7.10 -7.31 6.99
N GLU A 41 -8.10 -7.36 7.88
CA GLU A 41 -8.03 -8.17 9.12
C GLU A 41 -8.00 -9.67 8.79
N THR A 42 -8.73 -10.09 7.78
CA THR A 42 -8.78 -11.49 7.34
C THR A 42 -7.39 -12.00 6.95
N ARG A 43 -6.67 -11.25 6.11
CA ARG A 43 -5.33 -11.65 5.65
C ARG A 43 -4.26 -11.45 6.70
N LEU A 44 -4.41 -10.46 7.57
CA LEU A 44 -3.49 -10.26 8.69
C LEU A 44 -3.49 -11.49 9.61
N PHE A 45 -4.66 -11.92 10.07
CA PHE A 45 -4.73 -13.06 10.99
C PHE A 45 -4.39 -14.38 10.30
N ARG A 46 -4.75 -14.56 9.02
CA ARG A 46 -4.33 -15.73 8.27
C ARG A 46 -2.81 -15.82 8.16
N PHE A 47 -2.15 -14.76 7.75
CA PHE A 47 -0.67 -14.70 7.68
C PHE A 47 -0.03 -15.03 9.02
N LEU A 48 -0.48 -14.40 10.10
CA LEU A 48 0.08 -14.63 11.43
C LEU A 48 -0.19 -16.06 11.92
N GLN A 49 -1.36 -16.63 11.62
CA GLN A 49 -1.70 -17.99 11.99
C GLN A 49 -0.86 -19.03 11.23
N ASP A 50 -0.62 -18.79 9.95
CA ASP A 50 0.16 -19.68 9.07
C ASP A 50 1.65 -19.64 9.37
N THR A 51 2.14 -18.56 10.00
CA THR A 51 3.57 -18.35 10.20
C THR A 51 4.00 -18.32 11.66
N GLN A 52 3.12 -17.94 12.59
CA GLN A 52 3.47 -17.69 13.99
C GLN A 52 2.32 -18.11 14.96
N PRO A 53 1.74 -19.31 14.84
CA PRO A 53 0.59 -19.73 15.65
C PRO A 53 0.86 -19.68 17.14
N ASP A 54 2.05 -20.11 17.59
CA ASP A 54 2.44 -20.09 19.00
C ASP A 54 2.45 -18.69 19.62
N SER A 55 2.80 -17.69 18.82
CA SER A 55 2.78 -16.29 19.27
C SER A 55 1.35 -15.78 19.41
N LEU A 56 0.46 -16.12 18.49
CA LEU A 56 -0.96 -15.79 18.59
C LEU A 56 -1.63 -16.48 19.79
N ASP A 57 -1.30 -17.73 20.07
CA ASP A 57 -1.78 -18.46 21.23
C ASP A 57 -1.34 -17.81 22.54
N LYS A 58 -0.08 -17.39 22.65
CA LYS A 58 0.44 -16.63 23.81
C LYS A 58 -0.31 -15.31 24.00
N LEU A 59 -0.65 -14.63 22.92
CA LEU A 59 -1.41 -13.38 22.96
C LEU A 59 -2.89 -13.61 23.24
N GLY A 60 -3.42 -14.82 22.95
CA GLY A 60 -4.80 -15.20 23.14
C GLY A 60 -5.77 -14.45 22.23
N VAL A 61 -5.33 -14.01 21.05
CA VAL A 61 -6.13 -13.19 20.12
C VAL A 61 -7.42 -13.85 19.65
N PHE A 62 -7.46 -15.19 19.60
CA PHE A 62 -8.65 -15.95 19.25
C PHE A 62 -9.49 -16.39 20.46
N LYS A 63 -9.04 -16.09 21.69
CA LYS A 63 -9.74 -16.45 22.91
C LYS A 63 -10.84 -15.46 23.30
N SER A 64 -10.68 -14.19 22.92
CA SER A 64 -11.69 -13.17 23.15
C SER A 64 -11.46 -11.94 22.27
N ASP A 65 -12.53 -11.21 21.94
CA ASP A 65 -12.46 -9.95 21.20
C ASP A 65 -11.64 -8.88 21.95
N VAL A 66 -11.66 -8.92 23.29
CA VAL A 66 -10.84 -8.01 24.10
C VAL A 66 -9.36 -8.21 23.81
N LYS A 67 -8.89 -9.46 23.76
CA LYS A 67 -7.49 -9.77 23.44
C LYS A 67 -7.14 -9.43 22.01
N LYS A 68 -8.05 -9.71 21.07
CA LYS A 68 -7.88 -9.31 19.67
C LYS A 68 -7.73 -7.80 19.54
N ASN A 69 -8.63 -7.03 20.13
CA ASN A 69 -8.59 -5.57 20.10
C ASN A 69 -7.36 -4.99 20.81
N GLN A 70 -6.89 -5.59 21.92
CA GLN A 70 -5.63 -5.21 22.55
C GLN A 70 -4.43 -5.36 21.61
N PHE A 71 -4.38 -6.47 20.87
CA PHE A 71 -3.35 -6.68 19.86
C PHE A 71 -3.44 -5.65 18.72
N LEU A 72 -4.64 -5.44 18.15
CA LEU A 72 -4.85 -4.50 17.06
C LEU A 72 -4.55 -3.05 17.46
N ASN A 73 -4.94 -2.65 18.68
CA ASN A 73 -4.59 -1.34 19.24
C ASN A 73 -3.06 -1.17 19.39
N ARG A 74 -2.37 -2.22 19.83
CA ARG A 74 -0.91 -2.19 19.94
C ARG A 74 -0.25 -2.08 18.57
N LEU A 75 -0.68 -2.86 17.58
CA LEU A 75 -0.21 -2.81 16.21
C LEU A 75 -0.42 -1.41 15.60
N GLN A 76 -1.62 -0.85 15.78
CA GLN A 76 -1.95 0.51 15.34
C GLN A 76 -1.01 1.54 15.97
N GLY A 77 -0.77 1.46 17.28
CA GLY A 77 0.15 2.37 17.98
C GLY A 77 1.59 2.27 17.46
N GLU A 78 2.07 1.06 17.15
CA GLU A 78 3.40 0.86 16.57
C GLU A 78 3.50 1.44 15.15
N ILE A 79 2.47 1.26 14.32
CA ILE A 79 2.43 1.85 12.97
C ILE A 79 2.40 3.38 13.07
N ALA A 80 1.58 3.96 13.93
CA ALA A 80 1.53 5.41 14.11
C ALA A 80 2.88 6.00 14.56
N LYS A 81 3.57 5.31 15.45
CA LYS A 81 4.87 5.74 15.99
C LYS A 81 6.01 5.58 14.98
N ARG A 82 6.20 4.39 14.45
CA ARG A 82 7.37 3.99 13.65
C ARG A 82 7.14 4.05 12.15
N GLY A 83 5.88 3.96 11.72
CA GLY A 83 5.48 3.88 10.33
C GLY A 83 5.43 2.43 9.81
N ILE A 84 4.69 2.26 8.71
CA ILE A 84 4.44 0.95 8.11
C ILE A 84 5.73 0.26 7.63
N ILE A 85 6.67 1.02 7.07
CA ILE A 85 7.95 0.49 6.55
C ILE A 85 8.75 -0.16 7.68
N ASP A 86 8.87 0.53 8.81
CA ASP A 86 9.60 0.00 9.96
C ASP A 86 8.88 -1.21 10.58
N VAL A 87 7.56 -1.17 10.68
CA VAL A 87 6.76 -2.29 11.19
C VAL A 87 6.88 -3.53 10.30
N LEU A 88 6.88 -3.37 8.99
CA LEU A 88 7.11 -4.50 8.07
C LEU A 88 8.51 -5.08 8.26
N ARG A 89 9.55 -4.25 8.32
CA ARG A 89 10.95 -4.71 8.45
C ARG A 89 11.28 -5.33 9.80
N ASN A 90 10.83 -4.71 10.87
CA ASN A 90 11.28 -5.00 12.23
C ASN A 90 10.21 -5.66 13.10
N GLY A 91 9.03 -5.90 12.55
CA GLY A 91 7.93 -6.52 13.27
C GLY A 91 7.39 -5.68 14.44
N VAL A 92 6.60 -6.30 15.29
CA VAL A 92 5.95 -5.67 16.44
C VAL A 92 6.16 -6.48 17.70
N LYS A 93 6.56 -5.82 18.79
CA LYS A 93 6.65 -6.44 20.13
C LYS A 93 5.32 -6.23 20.86
N VAL A 94 4.66 -7.33 21.16
CA VAL A 94 3.41 -7.40 21.93
C VAL A 94 3.61 -8.40 23.03
N TYR A 95 3.93 -7.93 24.25
CA TYR A 95 4.21 -8.84 25.36
C TYR A 95 3.07 -9.83 25.60
N PRO A 96 3.32 -11.15 25.73
CA PRO A 96 4.64 -11.79 25.85
C PRO A 96 5.26 -12.29 24.53
N ALA A 97 4.81 -11.83 23.38
CA ALA A 97 5.27 -12.27 22.06
C ALA A 97 5.96 -11.15 21.25
N SER A 98 6.69 -11.55 20.22
CA SER A 98 7.14 -10.69 19.14
C SER A 98 6.64 -11.27 17.82
N LEU A 99 6.12 -10.41 16.93
CA LEU A 99 5.54 -10.81 15.67
C LEU A 99 6.33 -10.24 14.50
N ILE A 100 6.68 -11.09 13.56
CA ILE A 100 7.21 -10.70 12.24
C ILE A 100 6.02 -10.30 11.39
N MET A 101 6.10 -9.12 10.77
CA MET A 101 5.00 -8.61 9.95
C MET A 101 5.26 -8.78 8.44
N PHE A 102 6.50 -9.09 8.06
CA PHE A 102 6.88 -9.40 6.69
C PHE A 102 8.17 -10.21 6.68
N TYR A 103 8.20 -11.28 5.90
CA TYR A 103 9.41 -12.07 5.67
C TYR A 103 10.17 -11.52 4.48
N LEU A 104 11.43 -11.16 4.70
CA LEU A 104 12.31 -10.56 3.70
C LEU A 104 12.70 -11.56 2.62
N ILE A 105 13.17 -11.05 1.47
CA ILE A 105 13.68 -11.89 0.37
C ILE A 105 14.85 -12.75 0.88
N PRO A 106 14.78 -14.07 0.72
CA PRO A 106 15.81 -14.97 1.23
C PRO A 106 17.11 -14.83 0.44
N THR A 107 18.22 -15.02 1.12
CA THR A 107 19.51 -15.30 0.47
C THR A 107 19.51 -16.67 -0.19
N GLU A 108 20.29 -16.85 -1.29
CA GLU A 108 20.21 -17.98 -2.22
C GLU A 108 20.31 -19.36 -1.57
N ASN A 109 20.68 -19.68 -0.49
CA ASN A 109 20.82 -21.04 0.06
C ASN A 109 20.00 -21.32 1.32
N ASN A 110 19.00 -20.50 1.62
CA ASN A 110 18.16 -20.67 2.80
C ASN A 110 16.74 -21.12 2.44
N ALA A 111 16.55 -22.44 2.31
CA ALA A 111 15.26 -23.03 1.95
C ALA A 111 14.13 -22.66 2.94
N LYS A 112 14.43 -22.59 4.24
CA LYS A 112 13.44 -22.19 5.27
C LYS A 112 13.04 -20.73 5.11
N ALA A 113 13.99 -19.83 4.86
CA ALA A 113 13.68 -18.43 4.63
C ALA A 113 12.85 -18.24 3.35
N LYS A 114 13.13 -19.05 2.29
CA LYS A 114 12.33 -19.05 1.07
C LYS A 114 10.89 -19.49 1.34
N GLU A 115 10.70 -20.58 2.05
CA GLU A 115 9.37 -21.05 2.46
C GLU A 115 8.60 -19.96 3.21
N MET A 116 9.26 -19.28 4.16
CA MET A 116 8.61 -18.21 4.93
C MET A 116 8.33 -16.98 4.09
N TYR A 117 9.21 -16.61 3.16
CA TYR A 117 8.95 -15.52 2.21
C TYR A 117 7.73 -15.79 1.33
N GLU A 118 7.58 -17.03 0.85
CA GLU A 118 6.45 -17.45 0.03
C GLU A 118 5.10 -17.40 0.76
N LYS A 119 5.11 -17.39 2.10
CA LYS A 119 3.91 -17.20 2.93
C LYS A 119 3.45 -15.74 3.04
N ASN A 120 4.23 -14.76 2.55
CA ASN A 120 3.75 -13.40 2.49
C ASN A 120 2.55 -13.29 1.56
N ILE A 121 1.51 -12.61 2.02
CA ILE A 121 0.27 -12.40 1.27
C ILE A 121 0.28 -11.00 0.71
N PHE A 122 0.38 -10.88 -0.61
CA PHE A 122 0.17 -9.64 -1.34
C PHE A 122 -1.27 -9.61 -1.82
N SER A 123 -2.00 -8.55 -1.54
CA SER A 123 -3.40 -8.45 -1.96
C SER A 123 -3.76 -7.05 -2.43
N VAL A 124 -4.85 -6.98 -3.19
CA VAL A 124 -5.40 -5.74 -3.73
C VAL A 124 -6.91 -5.72 -3.53
N THR A 125 -7.42 -4.62 -2.99
CA THR A 125 -8.87 -4.40 -2.82
C THR A 125 -9.29 -3.20 -3.66
N ARG A 126 -10.33 -3.39 -4.46
CA ARG A 126 -10.95 -2.36 -5.31
C ARG A 126 -12.02 -1.63 -4.54
N GLN A 127 -12.27 -0.35 -4.90
CA GLN A 127 -13.34 0.45 -4.35
C GLN A 127 -13.41 0.31 -2.82
N LEU A 128 -12.23 0.53 -2.19
CA LEU A 128 -12.07 0.33 -0.76
C LEU A 128 -12.83 1.39 0.02
N MET A 129 -13.86 1.00 0.74
CA MET A 129 -14.62 1.85 1.66
C MET A 129 -13.82 2.03 2.96
N TYR A 130 -13.01 3.08 3.04
CA TYR A 130 -12.00 3.26 4.08
C TYR A 130 -12.47 4.03 5.31
N SER A 131 -13.51 4.87 5.16
CA SER A 131 -13.96 5.77 6.24
C SER A 131 -15.05 5.14 7.11
N ASN A 132 -15.01 5.41 8.41
CA ASN A 132 -16.08 5.08 9.34
C ASN A 132 -17.21 6.12 9.29
N ASP A 133 -16.88 7.39 9.11
CA ASP A 133 -17.84 8.50 9.15
C ASP A 133 -18.53 8.68 7.81
N ALA A 134 -17.76 8.66 6.72
CA ALA A 134 -18.25 8.82 5.36
C ALA A 134 -18.30 7.47 4.63
N THR A 135 -19.20 6.61 5.03
CA THR A 135 -19.27 5.19 4.62
C THR A 135 -19.43 4.94 3.12
N ARG A 136 -19.75 5.98 2.33
CA ARG A 136 -19.87 5.91 0.88
C ARG A 136 -18.58 6.31 0.14
N LEU A 137 -17.60 6.88 0.84
CA LEU A 137 -16.33 7.22 0.22
C LEU A 137 -15.53 5.96 -0.05
N ALA A 138 -15.20 5.73 -1.29
CA ALA A 138 -14.34 4.65 -1.72
C ALA A 138 -13.08 5.19 -2.39
N LEU A 139 -11.96 4.56 -2.07
CA LEU A 139 -10.68 4.70 -2.77
C LEU A 139 -10.68 3.71 -3.95
N ASP A 140 -10.20 4.10 -5.10
CA ASP A 140 -10.25 3.21 -6.27
C ASP A 140 -9.55 1.88 -6.02
N MET A 141 -8.36 1.91 -5.42
CA MET A 141 -7.63 0.68 -5.14
C MET A 141 -6.64 0.83 -3.99
N CYS A 142 -6.50 -0.21 -3.16
CA CYS A 142 -5.48 -0.30 -2.13
C CYS A 142 -4.75 -1.64 -2.21
N VAL A 143 -3.41 -1.58 -2.13
CA VAL A 143 -2.54 -2.76 -2.02
C VAL A 143 -2.15 -2.99 -0.57
N PHE A 144 -2.22 -4.25 -0.17
CA PHE A 144 -1.87 -4.70 1.17
C PHE A 144 -0.77 -5.76 1.11
N ILE A 145 0.04 -5.81 2.15
CA ILE A 145 0.99 -6.90 2.41
C ILE A 145 0.67 -7.45 3.80
N ASN A 146 0.39 -8.75 3.87
CA ASN A 146 0.02 -9.44 5.12
C ASN A 146 -1.10 -8.70 5.88
N GLY A 147 -2.07 -8.15 5.14
CA GLY A 147 -3.18 -7.37 5.67
C GLY A 147 -2.87 -5.92 6.04
N LEU A 148 -1.62 -5.46 5.93
CA LEU A 148 -1.23 -4.08 6.20
C LEU A 148 -1.27 -3.24 4.93
N PRO A 149 -1.93 -2.07 4.90
CA PRO A 149 -2.01 -1.22 3.71
C PRO A 149 -0.64 -0.61 3.41
N VAL A 150 -0.21 -0.70 2.16
CA VAL A 150 1.10 -0.20 1.74
C VAL A 150 1.02 0.84 0.63
N ILE A 151 0.05 0.73 -0.27
CA ILE A 151 -0.10 1.61 -1.42
C ILE A 151 -1.58 1.92 -1.65
N THR A 152 -1.90 3.17 -1.93
CA THR A 152 -3.24 3.59 -2.37
C THR A 152 -3.20 4.16 -3.78
N PHE A 153 -4.32 4.07 -4.51
CA PHE A 153 -4.45 4.54 -5.89
C PHE A 153 -5.73 5.33 -6.09
N GLU A 154 -5.61 6.45 -6.78
CA GLU A 154 -6.69 7.13 -7.49
C GLU A 154 -6.41 7.03 -8.99
N LEU A 155 -7.38 6.55 -9.74
CA LEU A 155 -7.24 6.22 -11.14
C LEU A 155 -8.13 7.13 -11.99
N LYS A 156 -7.60 7.60 -13.10
CA LYS A 156 -8.34 8.37 -14.09
C LYS A 156 -8.16 7.78 -15.48
N ASN A 157 -9.05 8.12 -16.39
CA ASN A 157 -8.97 7.66 -17.77
C ASN A 157 -9.20 8.85 -18.70
N GLN A 158 -8.24 9.14 -19.56
CA GLN A 158 -8.32 10.25 -20.52
C GLN A 158 -9.52 10.14 -21.48
N LEU A 159 -10.02 8.93 -21.74
CA LEU A 159 -11.23 8.73 -22.53
C LEU A 159 -12.50 9.31 -21.87
N THR A 160 -12.47 9.52 -20.55
CA THR A 160 -13.53 10.22 -19.80
C THR A 160 -13.26 11.72 -19.65
N LYS A 161 -12.21 12.25 -20.33
CA LYS A 161 -11.72 13.63 -20.22
C LYS A 161 -11.19 13.97 -18.82
N GLN A 162 -10.73 12.99 -18.09
CA GLN A 162 -10.05 13.13 -16.80
C GLN A 162 -8.63 12.60 -16.93
N ASP A 163 -7.70 13.24 -16.22
CA ASP A 163 -6.30 12.92 -16.28
C ASP A 163 -5.68 12.72 -14.89
N VAL A 164 -4.37 12.53 -14.84
CA VAL A 164 -3.62 12.31 -13.60
C VAL A 164 -3.75 13.50 -12.63
N ASP A 165 -3.97 14.71 -13.12
CA ASP A 165 -4.14 15.88 -12.26
C ASP A 165 -5.51 15.89 -11.58
N ASP A 166 -6.54 15.33 -12.19
CA ASP A 166 -7.83 15.08 -11.54
C ASP A 166 -7.69 14.06 -10.41
N ALA A 167 -6.90 12.99 -10.61
CA ALA A 167 -6.59 12.04 -9.54
C ALA A 167 -5.81 12.69 -8.39
N VAL A 168 -4.84 13.56 -8.69
CA VAL A 168 -4.13 14.38 -7.70
C VAL A 168 -5.09 15.30 -6.95
N ASN A 169 -5.99 15.96 -7.65
CA ASN A 169 -6.99 16.84 -7.03
C ASN A 169 -7.93 16.05 -6.11
N GLN A 170 -8.33 14.85 -6.50
CA GLN A 170 -9.15 13.98 -5.65
C GLN A 170 -8.44 13.65 -4.32
N TYR A 171 -7.12 13.35 -4.34
CA TYR A 171 -6.35 13.21 -3.11
C TYR A 171 -6.31 14.49 -2.27
N LYS A 172 -6.22 15.66 -2.92
CA LYS A 172 -6.11 16.95 -2.23
C LYS A 172 -7.40 17.46 -1.63
N THR A 173 -8.53 17.09 -2.20
CA THR A 173 -9.85 17.65 -1.84
C THR A 173 -10.77 16.65 -1.15
N ASP A 174 -10.73 15.38 -1.57
CA ASP A 174 -11.72 14.39 -1.18
C ASP A 174 -11.18 13.35 -0.21
N ARG A 175 -9.85 13.28 -0.02
CA ARG A 175 -9.19 12.36 0.90
C ARG A 175 -8.68 13.11 2.12
N ASP A 176 -9.44 13.03 3.23
CA ASP A 176 -9.08 13.69 4.47
C ASP A 176 -7.82 13.04 5.09
N PRO A 177 -6.70 13.79 5.26
CA PRO A 177 -5.49 13.25 5.89
C PRO A 177 -5.66 12.80 7.34
N ARG A 178 -6.78 13.13 7.99
CA ARG A 178 -7.12 12.67 9.34
C ARG A 178 -7.68 11.26 9.37
N GLU A 179 -8.22 10.79 8.25
CA GLU A 179 -8.64 9.41 8.11
C GLU A 179 -7.46 8.46 8.33
N LEU A 180 -7.66 7.39 9.09
CA LEU A 180 -6.58 6.52 9.54
C LEU A 180 -5.74 5.98 8.40
N LEU A 181 -6.35 5.61 7.26
CA LEU A 181 -5.66 5.10 6.08
C LEU A 181 -4.69 6.14 5.48
N PHE A 182 -5.02 7.43 5.57
CA PHE A 182 -4.26 8.52 4.96
C PHE A 182 -3.32 9.26 5.93
N GLN A 183 -3.30 8.86 7.20
CA GLN A 183 -2.35 9.42 8.15
C GLN A 183 -0.92 9.16 7.72
N PHE A 184 -0.06 10.14 7.94
CA PHE A 184 1.35 10.05 7.55
C PHE A 184 2.03 8.79 8.09
N LYS A 185 2.78 8.10 7.23
CA LYS A 185 3.45 6.82 7.46
C LYS A 185 2.52 5.61 7.56
N ARG A 186 1.21 5.75 7.38
CA ARG A 186 0.28 4.62 7.38
C ARG A 186 0.41 3.76 6.12
N CYS A 187 0.58 4.41 4.97
CA CYS A 187 0.97 3.79 3.71
C CYS A 187 2.37 4.26 3.31
N MET A 188 3.04 3.51 2.44
CA MET A 188 4.32 3.91 1.89
C MET A 188 4.17 5.02 0.86
N VAL A 189 3.13 4.91 0.02
CA VAL A 189 2.93 5.79 -1.13
C VAL A 189 1.47 5.86 -1.55
N HIS A 190 1.09 7.00 -2.11
CA HIS A 190 -0.20 7.28 -2.72
C HIS A 190 0.02 7.60 -4.19
N PHE A 191 -0.51 6.79 -5.10
CA PHE A 191 -0.37 6.96 -6.54
C PHE A 191 -1.63 7.58 -7.16
N ALA A 192 -1.41 8.61 -7.97
CA ALA A 192 -2.37 9.15 -8.93
C ALA A 192 -1.97 8.67 -10.32
N VAL A 193 -2.86 8.00 -11.05
CA VAL A 193 -2.54 7.31 -12.30
C VAL A 193 -3.61 7.53 -13.35
N ASP A 194 -3.19 7.81 -14.57
CA ASP A 194 -4.01 7.65 -15.76
C ASP A 194 -3.33 6.71 -16.77
N ASP A 195 -3.82 6.61 -17.96
CA ASP A 195 -3.28 5.75 -19.02
C ASP A 195 -1.94 6.27 -19.59
N ALA A 196 -1.58 7.54 -19.33
CA ALA A 196 -0.37 8.18 -19.86
C ALA A 196 0.67 8.54 -18.78
N ARG A 197 0.23 8.89 -17.57
CA ARG A 197 1.08 9.47 -16.53
C ARG A 197 0.88 8.81 -15.16
N VAL A 198 1.95 8.85 -14.36
CA VAL A 198 1.94 8.44 -12.95
C VAL A 198 2.52 9.57 -12.10
N LYS A 199 1.80 9.96 -11.04
CA LYS A 199 2.32 10.83 -9.99
C LYS A 199 2.19 10.14 -8.64
N PHE A 200 3.07 10.47 -7.70
CA PHE A 200 3.06 9.89 -6.37
C PHE A 200 3.27 10.92 -5.27
N CYS A 201 2.77 10.59 -4.09
CA CYS A 201 2.94 11.36 -2.87
C CYS A 201 3.17 10.40 -1.70
N THR A 202 4.05 10.74 -0.78
CA THR A 202 4.33 9.94 0.42
C THR A 202 3.73 10.52 1.69
N LYS A 203 3.18 11.75 1.60
CA LYS A 203 2.47 12.42 2.70
C LYS A 203 1.31 13.23 2.16
N LEU A 204 0.10 12.83 2.50
CA LEU A 204 -1.09 13.63 2.23
C LEU A 204 -1.22 14.75 3.28
N ASP A 205 -1.53 15.95 2.79
CA ASP A 205 -1.68 17.19 3.60
C ASP A 205 -2.78 18.08 2.96
N GLY A 206 -3.88 17.47 2.54
CA GLY A 206 -4.95 18.15 1.82
C GLY A 206 -4.39 18.89 0.59
N LYS A 207 -4.76 20.16 0.44
CA LYS A 207 -4.28 21.00 -0.68
C LYS A 207 -2.76 21.20 -0.69
N GLY A 208 -2.07 21.02 0.45
CA GLY A 208 -0.62 21.09 0.58
C GLY A 208 0.12 19.82 0.13
N SER A 209 -0.59 18.77 -0.24
CA SER A 209 0.02 17.51 -0.69
C SER A 209 0.88 17.75 -1.93
N TRP A 210 2.13 17.24 -1.88
CA TRP A 210 3.10 17.40 -2.96
C TRP A 210 3.23 16.11 -3.76
N PHE A 211 2.78 16.13 -5.01
CA PHE A 211 2.86 15.01 -5.93
C PHE A 211 4.02 15.18 -6.91
N LEU A 212 4.86 14.18 -7.00
CA LEU A 212 6.02 14.12 -7.92
C LEU A 212 5.69 13.18 -9.09
N PRO A 213 6.27 13.41 -10.27
CA PRO A 213 6.16 12.47 -11.38
C PRO A 213 6.90 11.16 -11.04
N PHE A 214 6.30 10.03 -11.46
CA PHE A 214 6.90 8.70 -11.39
C PHE A 214 7.07 8.11 -12.80
N ASP A 215 7.05 8.97 -13.80
CA ASP A 215 7.18 8.62 -15.20
C ASP A 215 8.60 8.13 -15.54
N LYS A 216 8.70 7.28 -16.59
CA LYS A 216 10.00 6.77 -17.09
C LYS A 216 10.88 7.85 -17.75
N GLY A 217 10.29 8.98 -18.14
CA GLY A 217 10.90 9.98 -19.01
C GLY A 217 10.73 9.65 -20.49
N TYR A 218 10.59 10.67 -21.34
CA TYR A 218 10.45 10.52 -22.79
C TYR A 218 10.99 11.75 -23.52
N ASN A 219 11.81 11.54 -24.57
CA ASN A 219 12.40 12.61 -25.38
C ASN A 219 13.09 13.71 -24.54
N ASP A 220 13.97 13.29 -23.63
CA ASP A 220 14.71 14.16 -22.71
C ASP A 220 13.83 15.02 -21.79
N GLY A 221 12.56 14.62 -21.59
CA GLY A 221 11.59 15.31 -20.76
C GLY A 221 10.74 14.39 -19.88
N ALA A 222 9.70 14.96 -19.31
CA ALA A 222 8.73 14.23 -18.49
C ALA A 222 7.78 13.40 -19.36
N GLY A 223 7.13 12.41 -18.75
CA GLY A 223 6.15 11.54 -19.38
C GLY A 223 6.66 10.14 -19.63
N ASN A 224 5.85 9.34 -20.29
CA ASN A 224 6.17 7.96 -20.61
C ASN A 224 6.24 7.75 -22.12
N PRO A 225 7.15 6.87 -22.61
CA PRO A 225 7.20 6.53 -24.03
C PRO A 225 5.89 5.86 -24.47
N PRO A 226 5.45 6.07 -25.74
CA PRO A 226 4.34 5.34 -26.30
C PRO A 226 4.54 3.83 -26.18
N ASN A 227 3.50 3.11 -25.74
CA ASN A 227 3.54 1.66 -25.62
C ASN A 227 2.58 1.02 -26.64
N PRO A 228 3.10 0.49 -27.77
CA PRO A 228 2.26 -0.10 -28.82
C PRO A 228 1.55 -1.39 -28.37
N ASN A 229 2.02 -2.01 -27.29
CA ASN A 229 1.49 -3.27 -26.78
C ASN A 229 0.68 -3.14 -25.49
N GLY A 230 0.36 -1.91 -25.07
CA GLY A 230 -0.36 -1.69 -23.82
C GLY A 230 -0.61 -0.22 -23.49
N ILE A 231 -0.67 0.07 -22.23
CA ILE A 231 -0.84 1.42 -21.68
C ILE A 231 0.53 1.99 -21.30
N MET A 232 0.76 3.29 -21.48
CA MET A 232 2.06 3.91 -21.20
C MET A 232 2.49 3.78 -19.72
N THR A 233 1.53 3.63 -18.82
CA THR A 233 1.75 3.49 -17.37
C THR A 233 1.80 2.03 -16.89
N ASP A 234 1.73 1.04 -17.77
CA ASP A 234 1.62 -0.36 -17.40
C ASP A 234 2.88 -0.93 -16.69
N TYR A 235 4.03 -0.27 -16.83
CA TYR A 235 5.24 -0.60 -16.07
C TYR A 235 4.99 -0.57 -14.56
N LEU A 236 4.04 0.26 -14.08
CA LEU A 236 3.75 0.35 -12.65
C LEU A 236 3.31 -1.00 -12.09
N TRP A 237 2.35 -1.67 -12.74
CA TRP A 237 1.88 -2.98 -12.28
C TRP A 237 2.63 -4.17 -12.89
N LYS A 238 3.22 -4.00 -14.08
CA LYS A 238 3.98 -5.08 -14.72
C LYS A 238 5.40 -5.23 -14.17
N GLU A 239 6.01 -4.14 -13.74
CA GLU A 239 7.41 -4.13 -13.31
C GLU A 239 7.56 -3.76 -11.82
N ILE A 240 6.99 -2.63 -11.38
CA ILE A 240 7.22 -2.08 -10.03
C ILE A 240 6.45 -2.89 -8.96
N LEU A 241 5.20 -3.26 -9.24
CA LEU A 241 4.35 -3.99 -8.31
C LEU A 241 4.47 -5.52 -8.43
N THR A 242 5.54 -6.05 -9.00
CA THR A 242 5.86 -7.46 -8.82
C THR A 242 6.24 -7.73 -7.37
N LYS A 243 5.93 -8.93 -6.85
CA LYS A 243 6.24 -9.28 -5.44
C LYS A 243 7.71 -9.05 -5.11
N ASP A 244 8.61 -9.47 -6.00
CA ASP A 244 10.06 -9.31 -5.81
C ASP A 244 10.47 -7.84 -5.75
N LYS A 245 10.05 -7.00 -6.71
CA LYS A 245 10.46 -5.58 -6.70
C LYS A 245 9.84 -4.81 -5.54
N LEU A 246 8.56 -5.04 -5.24
CA LEU A 246 7.93 -4.38 -4.10
C LEU A 246 8.59 -4.78 -2.78
N SER A 247 8.97 -6.06 -2.63
CA SER A 247 9.74 -6.52 -1.47
C SER A 247 11.08 -5.82 -1.38
N ARG A 248 11.84 -5.70 -2.49
CA ARG A 248 13.12 -4.96 -2.51
C ARG A 248 12.96 -3.49 -2.18
N ILE A 249 11.87 -2.86 -2.62
CA ILE A 249 11.56 -1.47 -2.26
C ILE A 249 11.37 -1.36 -0.75
N ILE A 250 10.58 -2.26 -0.16
CA ILE A 250 10.37 -2.29 1.28
C ILE A 250 11.69 -2.53 2.03
N GLU A 251 12.52 -3.44 1.57
CA GLU A 251 13.75 -3.82 2.24
C GLU A 251 14.83 -2.74 2.19
N ASN A 252 15.02 -2.11 1.02
CA ASN A 252 16.24 -1.37 0.73
C ASN A 252 16.03 0.11 0.40
N TYR A 253 14.88 0.49 -0.16
CA TYR A 253 14.70 1.83 -0.72
C TYR A 253 13.74 2.70 0.09
N ALA A 254 12.55 2.18 0.41
CA ALA A 254 11.57 2.94 1.18
C ALA A 254 12.10 3.23 2.58
N GLN A 255 12.04 4.49 3.04
CA GLN A 255 12.56 4.87 4.34
C GLN A 255 11.88 6.12 4.91
N VAL A 256 11.95 6.24 6.23
CA VAL A 256 11.55 7.46 6.94
C VAL A 256 12.82 8.18 7.38
N VAL A 257 13.01 9.40 6.88
CA VAL A 257 14.19 10.21 7.16
C VAL A 257 13.79 11.36 8.08
N VAL A 258 14.61 11.61 9.10
CA VAL A 258 14.47 12.79 9.96
C VAL A 258 15.56 13.78 9.54
N GLU A 259 15.15 14.91 9.01
CA GLU A 259 16.04 16.01 8.68
C GLU A 259 15.97 17.06 9.78
N GLU A 260 17.12 17.55 10.23
CA GLU A 260 17.22 18.68 11.16
C GLU A 260 17.74 19.89 10.40
N ASP A 261 16.97 20.97 10.39
CA ASP A 261 17.40 22.24 9.85
C ASP A 261 18.51 22.83 10.75
N HIS A 262 19.67 23.07 10.18
CA HIS A 262 20.87 23.50 10.92
C HIS A 262 20.72 24.87 11.60
N GLU A 263 19.92 25.77 11.02
CA GLU A 263 19.72 27.12 11.52
C GLU A 263 18.61 27.19 12.58
N THR A 264 17.46 26.59 12.26
CA THR A 264 16.26 26.68 13.12
C THR A 264 16.15 25.56 14.13
N LYS A 265 17.00 24.52 14.03
CA LYS A 265 16.92 23.27 14.84
C LYS A 265 15.57 22.54 14.75
N LYS A 266 14.75 22.90 13.77
CA LYS A 266 13.48 22.22 13.53
C LYS A 266 13.72 20.89 12.86
N LYS A 267 13.08 19.86 13.41
CA LYS A 267 13.10 18.52 12.80
C LYS A 267 11.90 18.37 11.87
N SER A 268 12.16 17.92 10.67
CA SER A 268 11.14 17.50 9.71
C SER A 268 11.28 15.99 9.43
N VAL A 269 10.15 15.33 9.24
CA VAL A 269 10.12 13.89 8.96
C VAL A 269 9.60 13.72 7.55
N LYS A 270 10.37 13.04 6.70
CA LYS A 270 10.01 12.73 5.32
C LYS A 270 9.95 11.22 5.15
N GLN A 271 9.07 10.76 4.30
CA GLN A 271 9.03 9.37 3.84
C GLN A 271 9.46 9.34 2.37
N ILE A 272 10.36 8.43 2.05
CA ILE A 272 10.90 8.21 0.71
C ILE A 272 10.41 6.85 0.23
N PHE A 273 10.02 6.81 -1.04
CA PHE A 273 9.57 5.61 -1.74
C PHE A 273 10.45 5.36 -2.97
#